data_274cccfe0e59ee6ae56d1b465c09ed56
#
_entry.id   274cccfe0e59ee6ae56d1b465c09ed56
#
_cell.length_a   1.000
_cell.length_b   1.000
_cell.length_c   1.000
_cell.angle_alpha   90.00
_cell.angle_beta   90.00
_cell.angle_gamma   90.00
#
_symmetry.space_group_name_H-M   'P 1'
#
loop_
_entity.id
_entity.type
_entity.pdbx_description
1 polymer ?
#
loop_
_entity_poly.entity_id
_entity_poly.type
_entity_poly.pdbx_seq_one_letter_code
_entity_poly.pdbx_strand_id
1 'polypeptide(L)'
;QSGNRPDAALNNARLEGVAERIEAQTADMRQLPFPDQSFDAVVSHWAVHNLYNADERATALSEMHRVLKPAGQVILADIEHHAEYAAGFARLGFTDIQHVGASPKTAFLSAISFGSFCPTAVLARKTATHQSTNDRNG
;
A
#
# COMPACT_ATOMS: atom_id res chain seq x y z
N GLN A 1 -18.65 -5.44 -12.95
CA GLN A 1 -17.30 -5.52 -12.34
C GLN A 1 -16.40 -6.29 -13.25
N SER A 2 -15.57 -5.54 -13.90
CA SER A 2 -14.64 -5.95 -14.92
C SER A 2 -13.52 -6.80 -14.35
N GLY A 3 -13.45 -8.08 -14.75
CA GLY A 3 -12.26 -8.71 -15.26
C GLY A 3 -10.96 -8.75 -14.46
N ASN A 4 -10.95 -8.44 -13.16
CA ASN A 4 -9.75 -8.64 -12.34
C ASN A 4 -9.65 -10.14 -11.99
N ARG A 5 -9.27 -10.94 -12.99
CA ARG A 5 -9.18 -12.40 -12.86
C ARG A 5 -7.74 -12.76 -12.51
N PRO A 6 -7.53 -13.62 -11.50
CA PRO A 6 -6.18 -14.13 -11.16
C PRO A 6 -5.46 -14.71 -12.36
N ASP A 7 -6.20 -15.32 -13.28
CA ASP A 7 -5.67 -15.92 -14.52
C ASP A 7 -4.90 -14.92 -15.39
N ALA A 8 -5.36 -13.66 -15.49
CA ALA A 8 -4.69 -12.66 -16.30
C ALA A 8 -3.32 -12.28 -15.70
N ALA A 9 -3.27 -12.10 -14.37
CA ALA A 9 -2.03 -11.80 -13.66
C ALA A 9 -1.02 -12.97 -13.77
N LEU A 10 -1.48 -14.21 -13.60
CA LEU A 10 -0.65 -15.40 -13.73
C LEU A 10 -0.16 -15.62 -15.16
N ASN A 11 -0.99 -15.30 -16.15
CA ASN A 11 -0.58 -15.38 -17.56
C ASN A 11 0.51 -14.36 -17.89
N ASN A 12 0.37 -13.11 -17.42
CA ASN A 12 1.41 -12.10 -17.57
C ASN A 12 2.71 -12.53 -16.88
N ALA A 13 2.61 -13.07 -15.67
CA ALA A 13 3.76 -13.59 -14.94
C ALA A 13 4.50 -14.71 -15.69
N ARG A 14 3.78 -15.59 -16.41
CA ARG A 14 4.39 -16.61 -17.28
C ARG A 14 5.11 -16.00 -18.47
N LEU A 15 4.50 -15.00 -19.11
CA LEU A 15 5.11 -14.29 -20.22
C LEU A 15 6.40 -13.56 -19.82
N GLU A 16 6.44 -13.02 -18.60
CA GLU A 16 7.60 -12.34 -18.04
C GLU A 16 8.63 -13.32 -17.40
N GLY A 17 8.36 -14.62 -17.37
CA GLY A 17 9.25 -15.62 -16.81
C GLY A 17 9.41 -15.56 -15.27
N VAL A 18 8.40 -15.04 -14.56
CA VAL A 18 8.41 -14.86 -13.09
C VAL A 18 7.27 -15.60 -12.38
N ALA A 19 6.58 -16.49 -13.07
CA ALA A 19 5.39 -17.17 -12.56
C ALA A 19 5.63 -17.93 -11.25
N GLU A 20 6.79 -18.54 -11.08
CA GLU A 20 7.17 -19.27 -9.86
C GLU A 20 7.40 -18.36 -8.64
N ARG A 21 7.44 -17.03 -8.83
CA ARG A 21 7.61 -16.03 -7.76
C ARG A 21 6.31 -15.37 -7.39
N ILE A 22 5.20 -15.72 -8.06
CA ILE A 22 3.91 -15.05 -7.91
C ILE A 22 2.88 -16.06 -7.45
N GLU A 23 2.21 -15.72 -6.36
CA GLU A 23 0.99 -16.35 -5.90
C GLU A 23 -0.17 -15.35 -6.06
N ALA A 24 -1.24 -15.78 -6.75
CA ALA A 24 -2.44 -14.96 -6.93
C ALA A 24 -3.55 -15.47 -6.02
N GLN A 25 -4.02 -14.61 -5.13
CA GLN A 25 -5.09 -14.93 -4.18
C GLN A 25 -6.18 -13.86 -4.22
N THR A 26 -7.45 -14.29 -4.22
CA THR A 26 -8.59 -13.38 -4.06
C THR A 26 -8.87 -13.19 -2.58
N ALA A 27 -8.87 -11.93 -2.14
CA ALA A 27 -9.12 -11.58 -0.74
C ALA A 27 -9.82 -10.23 -0.63
N ASP A 28 -10.45 -9.98 0.52
CA ASP A 28 -10.94 -8.67 0.91
C ASP A 28 -9.78 -7.89 1.59
N MET A 29 -9.49 -6.70 1.08
CA MET A 29 -8.41 -5.88 1.64
C MET A 29 -8.69 -5.39 3.07
N ARG A 30 -9.95 -5.48 3.53
CA ARG A 30 -10.36 -5.16 4.89
C ARG A 30 -10.12 -6.32 5.87
N GLN A 31 -9.79 -7.51 5.34
CA GLN A 31 -9.47 -8.72 6.09
C GLN A 31 -8.53 -9.61 5.27
N LEU A 32 -7.25 -9.31 5.32
CA LEU A 32 -6.25 -10.04 4.54
C LEU A 32 -5.99 -11.43 5.16
N PRO A 33 -5.98 -12.51 4.35
CA PRO A 33 -5.81 -13.88 4.83
C PRO A 33 -4.32 -14.23 5.10
N PHE A 34 -3.57 -13.28 5.62
CA PHE A 34 -2.15 -13.45 5.92
C PHE A 34 -1.88 -13.22 7.40
N PRO A 35 -0.90 -13.93 8.00
CA PRO A 35 -0.46 -13.67 9.37
C PRO A 35 0.08 -12.25 9.54
N ASP A 36 0.15 -11.81 10.80
CA ASP A 36 0.83 -10.57 11.15
C ASP A 36 2.29 -10.61 10.70
N GLN A 37 2.82 -9.46 10.29
CA GLN A 37 4.25 -9.30 9.97
C GLN A 37 4.77 -10.32 8.93
N SER A 38 3.99 -10.56 7.88
CA SER A 38 4.32 -11.52 6.80
C SER A 38 5.15 -10.90 5.69
N PHE A 39 5.00 -9.59 5.44
CA PHE A 39 5.54 -8.94 4.25
C PHE A 39 6.54 -7.85 4.58
N ASP A 40 7.58 -7.73 3.77
CA ASP A 40 8.57 -6.66 3.82
C ASP A 40 8.05 -5.38 3.15
N ALA A 41 7.14 -5.52 2.17
CA ALA A 41 6.48 -4.42 1.49
C ALA A 41 5.04 -4.76 1.12
N VAL A 42 4.17 -3.75 1.13
CA VAL A 42 2.80 -3.81 0.62
C VAL A 42 2.64 -2.72 -0.43
N VAL A 43 2.13 -3.09 -1.60
CA VAL A 43 1.85 -2.14 -2.68
C VAL A 43 0.36 -2.23 -3.03
N SER A 44 -0.31 -1.09 -3.06
CA SER A 44 -1.68 -0.96 -3.53
C SER A 44 -1.74 0.06 -4.65
N HIS A 45 -2.41 -0.31 -5.74
CA HIS A 45 -2.57 0.55 -6.91
C HIS A 45 -4.03 0.59 -7.33
N TRP A 46 -4.64 1.78 -7.26
CA TRP A 46 -6.02 2.06 -7.66
C TRP A 46 -7.06 1.11 -7.05
N ALA A 47 -6.92 0.80 -5.78
CA ALA A 47 -7.78 -0.18 -5.12
C ALA A 47 -8.54 0.39 -3.93
N VAL A 48 -7.89 1.15 -3.05
CA VAL A 48 -8.45 1.57 -1.76
C VAL A 48 -9.58 2.59 -1.94
N HIS A 49 -9.52 3.47 -2.95
CA HIS A 49 -10.59 4.44 -3.24
C HIS A 49 -11.94 3.77 -3.58
N ASN A 50 -11.94 2.50 -3.98
CA ASN A 50 -13.18 1.76 -4.27
C ASN A 50 -13.95 1.36 -3.00
N LEU A 51 -13.38 1.54 -1.82
CA LEU A 51 -14.07 1.31 -0.56
C LEU A 51 -15.02 2.49 -0.25
N TYR A 52 -16.25 2.16 0.13
CA TYR A 52 -17.37 3.10 0.17
C TYR A 52 -17.18 4.28 1.13
N ASN A 53 -16.56 4.06 2.28
CA ASN A 53 -16.47 5.05 3.33
C ASN A 53 -15.08 5.08 3.97
N ALA A 54 -14.83 6.12 4.77
CA ALA A 54 -13.55 6.33 5.44
C ALA A 54 -13.20 5.22 6.45
N ASP A 55 -14.20 4.61 7.09
CA ASP A 55 -13.97 3.55 8.08
C ASP A 55 -13.49 2.27 7.41
N GLU A 56 -14.04 1.93 6.25
CA GLU A 56 -13.57 0.79 5.45
C GLU A 56 -12.15 1.02 4.94
N ARG A 57 -11.84 2.24 4.47
CA ARG A 57 -10.48 2.60 4.06
C ARG A 57 -9.50 2.54 5.24
N ALA A 58 -9.89 3.06 6.41
CA ALA A 58 -9.08 2.95 7.61
C ALA A 58 -8.84 1.49 8.02
N THR A 59 -9.83 0.63 7.87
CA THR A 59 -9.70 -0.82 8.12
C THR A 59 -8.68 -1.45 7.17
N ALA A 60 -8.73 -1.12 5.88
CA ALA A 60 -7.76 -1.61 4.91
C ALA A 60 -6.33 -1.14 5.22
N LEU A 61 -6.15 0.12 5.63
CA LEU A 61 -4.83 0.62 6.07
C LEU A 61 -4.33 -0.12 7.32
N SER A 62 -5.23 -0.44 8.26
CA SER A 62 -4.89 -1.23 9.46
C SER A 62 -4.44 -2.64 9.10
N GLU A 63 -5.09 -3.28 8.13
CA GLU A 63 -4.67 -4.60 7.63
C GLU A 63 -3.32 -4.54 6.93
N MET A 64 -3.05 -3.51 6.10
CA MET A 64 -1.72 -3.28 5.52
C MET A 64 -0.66 -3.13 6.62
N HIS A 65 -0.97 -2.38 7.68
CA HIS A 65 -0.07 -2.26 8.83
C HIS A 65 0.15 -3.59 9.54
N ARG A 66 -0.91 -4.37 9.78
CA ARG A 66 -0.84 -5.65 10.49
C ARG A 66 0.07 -6.64 9.78
N VAL A 67 -0.10 -6.80 8.46
CA VAL A 67 0.67 -7.77 7.67
C VAL A 67 2.10 -7.33 7.37
N LEU A 68 2.43 -6.04 7.52
CA LEU A 68 3.80 -5.54 7.34
C LEU A 68 4.68 -5.89 8.53
N LYS A 69 5.89 -6.37 8.25
CA LYS A 69 6.97 -6.52 9.23
C LYS A 69 7.39 -5.15 9.81
N PRO A 70 8.02 -5.14 11.00
CA PRO A 70 8.74 -3.95 11.46
C PRO A 70 9.73 -3.45 10.41
N ALA A 71 9.84 -2.14 10.24
CA ALA A 71 10.61 -1.47 9.19
C ALA A 71 10.14 -1.75 7.74
N GLY A 72 9.06 -2.49 7.54
CA GLY A 72 8.45 -2.71 6.24
C GLY A 72 7.86 -1.43 5.65
N GLN A 73 7.65 -1.42 4.34
CA GLN A 73 7.19 -0.26 3.59
C GLN A 73 5.80 -0.47 2.99
N VAL A 74 5.00 0.57 2.95
CA VAL A 74 3.77 0.62 2.16
C VAL A 74 3.89 1.66 1.06
N ILE A 75 3.41 1.30 -0.13
CA ILE A 75 3.24 2.23 -1.26
C ILE A 75 1.77 2.14 -1.68
N LEU A 76 1.05 3.25 -1.51
CA LEU A 76 -0.35 3.35 -1.88
C LEU A 76 -0.49 4.41 -2.98
N ALA A 77 -0.62 3.95 -4.23
CA ALA A 77 -0.86 4.78 -5.39
C ALA A 77 -2.37 4.77 -5.70
N ASP A 78 -3.00 5.92 -5.59
CA ASP A 78 -4.44 6.05 -5.80
C ASP A 78 -4.78 7.36 -6.50
N ILE A 79 -6.04 7.52 -6.88
CA ILE A 79 -6.54 8.72 -7.58
C ILE A 79 -7.11 9.76 -6.61
N GLU A 80 -7.50 9.35 -5.41
CA GLU A 80 -8.17 10.18 -4.41
C GLU A 80 -7.67 9.88 -3.00
N HIS A 81 -8.09 10.66 -2.02
CA HIS A 81 -7.92 10.44 -0.58
C HIS A 81 -6.47 10.41 -0.05
N HIS A 82 -5.47 10.91 -0.77
CA HIS A 82 -4.06 10.85 -0.36
C HIS A 82 -3.79 11.47 1.01
N ALA A 83 -4.46 12.60 1.34
CA ALA A 83 -4.33 13.23 2.67
C ALA A 83 -4.93 12.36 3.78
N GLU A 84 -6.06 11.69 3.50
CA GLU A 84 -6.69 10.73 4.41
C GLU A 84 -5.77 9.54 4.67
N TYR A 85 -5.16 8.99 3.62
CA TYR A 85 -4.22 7.87 3.74
C TYR A 85 -2.98 8.25 4.54
N ALA A 86 -2.37 9.40 4.26
CA ALA A 86 -1.22 9.89 5.01
C ALA A 86 -1.55 10.08 6.50
N ALA A 87 -2.71 10.68 6.82
CA ALA A 87 -3.18 10.81 8.18
C ALA A 87 -3.48 9.46 8.84
N GLY A 88 -4.04 8.51 8.08
CA GLY A 88 -4.29 7.14 8.53
C GLY A 88 -3.00 6.41 8.89
N PHE A 89 -1.99 6.47 8.04
CA PHE A 89 -0.67 5.90 8.32
C PHE A 89 0.02 6.55 9.51
N ALA A 90 -0.08 7.88 9.66
CA ALA A 90 0.46 8.56 10.84
C ALA A 90 -0.20 8.07 12.14
N ARG A 91 -1.53 7.90 12.17
CA ARG A 91 -2.25 7.34 13.34
C ARG A 91 -1.85 5.89 13.66
N LEU A 92 -1.49 5.11 12.65
CA LEU A 92 -1.01 3.73 12.80
C LEU A 92 0.48 3.65 13.21
N GLY A 93 1.16 4.79 13.37
CA GLY A 93 2.55 4.84 13.80
C GLY A 93 3.57 4.64 12.68
N PHE A 94 3.17 4.82 11.43
CA PHE A 94 4.14 4.88 10.33
C PHE A 94 4.99 6.15 10.41
N THR A 95 6.24 6.03 9.96
CA THR A 95 7.22 7.11 9.81
C THR A 95 7.56 7.33 8.34
N ASP A 96 8.34 8.36 8.05
CA ASP A 96 8.79 8.66 6.68
C ASP A 96 7.65 8.75 5.66
N ILE A 97 6.53 9.36 6.07
CA ILE A 97 5.37 9.50 5.21
C ILE A 97 5.65 10.55 4.13
N GLN A 98 5.65 10.13 2.88
CA GLN A 98 5.98 10.97 1.73
C GLN A 98 4.86 10.91 0.68
N HIS A 99 4.56 12.06 0.08
CA HIS A 99 3.75 12.15 -1.12
C HIS A 99 4.66 12.12 -2.35
N VAL A 100 4.54 11.09 -3.16
CA VAL A 100 5.34 10.89 -4.37
C VAL A 100 4.49 11.21 -5.60
N GLY A 101 5.06 11.88 -6.58
CA GLY A 101 4.34 12.23 -7.82
C GLY A 101 3.93 13.69 -7.95
N ALA A 102 3.98 14.48 -6.90
CA ALA A 102 3.69 15.91 -6.93
C ALA A 102 4.93 16.75 -7.35
N SER A 103 5.45 16.51 -8.55
CA SER A 103 6.48 17.40 -9.11
C SER A 103 5.83 18.47 -10.01
N PRO A 104 6.47 19.64 -10.21
CA PRO A 104 5.95 20.66 -11.14
C PRO A 104 5.73 20.12 -12.55
N LYS A 105 6.50 19.13 -13.00
CA LYS A 105 6.36 18.46 -14.28
C LYS A 105 5.12 17.55 -14.32
N THR A 106 4.85 16.81 -13.26
CA THR A 106 3.65 15.96 -13.16
C THR A 106 2.40 16.81 -12.97
N ALA A 107 2.47 17.93 -12.25
CA ALA A 107 1.39 18.90 -12.14
C ALA A 107 1.02 19.51 -13.49
N PHE A 108 2.02 19.84 -14.32
CA PHE A 108 1.80 20.34 -15.68
C PHE A 108 1.15 19.26 -16.58
N LEU A 109 1.64 18.02 -16.54
CA LEU A 109 1.05 16.90 -17.28
C LEU A 109 -0.38 16.60 -16.82
N SER A 110 -0.66 16.69 -15.53
CA SER A 110 -2.00 16.56 -14.98
C SER A 110 -2.94 17.68 -15.49
N ALA A 111 -2.46 18.92 -15.57
CA ALA A 111 -3.24 20.05 -16.05
C ALA A 111 -3.64 19.90 -17.53
N ILE A 112 -2.74 19.41 -18.40
CA ILE A 112 -3.01 19.21 -19.83
C ILE A 112 -3.79 17.93 -20.14
N SER A 113 -3.83 16.96 -19.23
CA SER A 113 -4.60 15.70 -19.34
C SER A 113 -5.95 15.75 -18.63
N PHE A 114 -6.45 16.93 -18.25
CA PHE A 114 -7.70 17.12 -17.52
C PHE A 114 -7.79 16.29 -16.22
N GLY A 115 -6.67 16.14 -15.52
CA GLY A 115 -6.62 15.39 -14.25
C GLY A 115 -6.57 13.88 -14.41
N SER A 116 -6.63 13.33 -15.62
CA SER A 116 -6.62 11.88 -15.85
C SER A 116 -5.26 11.21 -15.60
N PHE A 117 -4.21 11.98 -15.33
CA PHE A 117 -2.86 11.49 -15.06
C PHE A 117 -2.27 12.21 -13.86
N CYS A 118 -2.72 11.84 -12.67
CA CYS A 118 -2.03 12.19 -11.42
C CYS A 118 -1.67 10.93 -10.66
N PRO A 119 -0.56 10.25 -11.01
CA PRO A 119 -0.05 9.17 -10.18
C PRO A 119 0.55 9.77 -8.92
N THR A 120 -0.28 10.08 -7.96
CA THR A 120 0.16 10.45 -6.62
C THR A 120 0.15 9.20 -5.76
N ALA A 121 1.26 8.93 -5.11
CA ALA A 121 1.36 7.82 -4.17
C ALA A 121 1.72 8.35 -2.78
N VAL A 122 1.21 7.68 -1.76
CA VAL A 122 1.65 7.82 -0.37
C VAL A 122 2.60 6.67 -0.07
N LEU A 123 3.82 7.01 0.28
CA LEU A 123 4.85 6.08 0.74
C LEU A 123 5.02 6.27 2.24
N ALA A 124 5.05 5.19 2.99
CA ALA A 124 5.28 5.23 4.42
C ALA A 124 6.06 4.00 4.90
N ARG A 125 6.79 4.15 6.00
CA ARG A 125 7.57 3.08 6.63
C ARG A 125 6.99 2.74 7.99
N LYS A 126 6.76 1.46 8.26
CA LYS A 126 6.37 0.99 9.58
C LYS A 126 7.55 1.11 10.54
N THR A 127 7.31 1.64 11.73
CA THR A 127 8.33 1.80 12.76
C THR A 127 9.00 0.46 13.08
N ALA A 128 10.33 0.45 13.18
CA ALA A 128 11.06 -0.70 13.68
C ALA A 128 10.72 -0.88 15.17
N THR A 129 10.40 -2.10 15.57
CA THR A 129 10.22 -2.40 17.00
C THR A 129 11.58 -2.25 17.68
N HIS A 130 11.75 -1.24 18.52
CA HIS A 130 12.92 -1.14 19.39
C HIS A 130 12.85 -2.31 20.38
N GLN A 131 13.61 -3.39 20.16
CA GLN A 131 13.92 -4.32 21.24
C GLN A 131 14.79 -3.53 22.23
N SER A 132 14.16 -3.13 23.33
CA SER A 132 14.88 -2.69 24.51
C SER A 132 15.68 -3.90 25.03
N THR A 133 16.93 -3.98 24.65
CA THR A 133 17.90 -4.83 25.33
C THR A 133 18.05 -4.31 26.74
N ASN A 134 17.23 -4.80 27.64
CA ASN A 134 17.41 -4.61 29.06
C ASN A 134 18.53 -5.55 29.49
N ASP A 135 19.76 -5.18 29.20
CA ASP A 135 20.95 -5.74 29.85
C ASP A 135 20.91 -5.30 31.31
N ARG A 136 20.23 -6.08 32.12
CA ARG A 136 20.48 -6.09 33.56
C ARG A 136 21.75 -6.89 33.81
N ASN A 137 22.88 -6.22 33.74
CA ASN A 137 24.03 -6.61 34.50
C ASN A 137 23.71 -6.39 35.99
N GLY A 138 23.62 -7.46 36.73
CA GLY A 138 23.60 -7.52 38.16
C GLY A 138 24.40 -8.75 38.58
#